data_929cbe7206544ffa84c885419df96799
#
_entry.id   929cbe7206544ffa84c885419df96799
#
_cell.length_a   1.000
_cell.length_b   1.000
_cell.length_c   1.000
_cell.angle_alpha   90.00
_cell.angle_beta   90.00
_cell.angle_gamma   90.00
#
_symmetry.space_group_name_H-M   'P 1'
#
loop_
_entity.id
_entity.type
_entity.pdbx_description
1 polymer ?
#
loop_
_entity_poly.entity_id
_entity_poly.type
_entity_poly.pdbx_seq_one_letter_code
_entity_poly.pdbx_strand_id
1 'polypeptide(L)'
;VPPTLVSFAVDVAEGKHMMTPELKEAGDKLVQFWFDRDEYDIPIYDHAMRTFAFISRLIWDGKVKAAYVLDARGLAAGVSKMAFGNQLGVAFADNLKERELFENSLGDLVIEMNAEDAEKLKELCDSQEETEDLNFRIVATVTKEPVFTYGDMKITMEEALDAWESKLEKVFPTRAYKGKEEVESPI
;
A
#
# COMPACT_ATOMS: atom_id res chain seq x y z
N VAL A 1 -30.13 -12.39 -8.27
CA VAL A 1 -29.02 -11.44 -8.25
C VAL A 1 -28.95 -10.88 -6.82
N PRO A 2 -27.82 -10.95 -6.13
CA PRO A 2 -27.70 -10.37 -4.80
C PRO A 2 -27.90 -8.85 -4.88
N PRO A 3 -28.48 -8.22 -3.84
CA PRO A 3 -28.60 -6.77 -3.80
C PRO A 3 -27.21 -6.13 -3.92
N THR A 4 -27.04 -5.27 -4.93
CA THR A 4 -25.76 -4.63 -5.21
C THR A 4 -25.93 -3.12 -5.13
N LEU A 5 -25.13 -2.47 -4.28
CA LEU A 5 -25.00 -1.01 -4.24
C LEU A 5 -23.73 -0.62 -5.00
N VAL A 6 -23.87 0.31 -5.94
CA VAL A 6 -22.74 0.89 -6.66
C VAL A 6 -22.71 2.38 -6.37
N SER A 7 -21.56 2.86 -5.92
CA SER A 7 -21.32 4.28 -5.65
C SER A 7 -20.24 4.81 -6.61
N PHE A 8 -20.45 6.00 -7.14
CA PHE A 8 -19.49 6.68 -8.01
C PHE A 8 -19.13 8.02 -7.40
N ALA A 9 -17.84 8.34 -7.41
CA ALA A 9 -17.33 9.66 -7.12
C ALA A 9 -16.52 10.14 -8.33
N VAL A 10 -16.74 11.37 -8.75
CA VAL A 10 -16.03 12.00 -9.87
C VAL A 10 -15.51 13.34 -9.42
N ASP A 11 -14.22 13.57 -9.66
CA ASP A 11 -13.56 14.83 -9.37
C ASP A 11 -12.57 15.18 -10.49
N VAL A 12 -12.10 16.43 -10.51
CA VAL A 12 -11.12 16.93 -11.46
C VAL A 12 -9.77 17.08 -10.77
N ALA A 13 -8.75 16.42 -11.31
CA ALA A 13 -7.40 16.47 -10.77
C ALA A 13 -6.38 16.83 -11.85
N GLU A 14 -5.28 17.47 -11.45
CA GLU A 14 -4.16 17.72 -12.36
C GLU A 14 -3.32 16.44 -12.51
N GLY A 15 -3.13 15.96 -13.74
CA GLY A 15 -2.44 14.70 -14.04
C GLY A 15 -1.04 14.59 -13.45
N LYS A 16 -0.31 15.70 -13.29
CA LYS A 16 1.02 15.74 -12.68
C LYS A 16 1.05 15.38 -11.18
N HIS A 17 -0.10 15.46 -10.51
CA HIS A 17 -0.27 15.12 -9.09
C HIS A 17 -0.96 13.77 -8.87
N MET A 18 -1.19 13.02 -9.95
CA MET A 18 -1.74 11.67 -9.84
C MET A 18 -0.67 10.69 -9.41
N MET A 19 -0.97 9.96 -8.34
CA MET A 19 -0.09 8.91 -7.82
C MET A 19 -0.54 7.54 -8.31
N THR A 20 0.41 6.69 -8.63
CA THR A 20 0.18 5.28 -8.92
C THR A 20 0.68 4.42 -7.76
N PRO A 21 0.12 3.23 -7.55
CA PRO A 21 0.41 2.45 -6.34
C PRO A 21 1.72 1.67 -6.39
N GLU A 22 2.30 1.41 -7.57
CA GLU A 22 3.52 0.60 -7.66
C GLU A 22 4.75 1.31 -7.11
N LEU A 23 5.61 0.57 -6.37
CA LEU A 23 6.87 1.06 -5.82
C LEU A 23 7.82 1.53 -6.93
N LYS A 24 8.57 2.60 -6.68
CA LYS A 24 9.39 3.29 -7.70
C LYS A 24 10.88 3.06 -7.55
N GLU A 25 11.42 3.09 -6.33
CA GLU A 25 12.86 3.14 -6.17
C GLU A 25 13.36 2.37 -4.94
N ALA A 26 14.40 1.56 -5.14
CA ALA A 26 15.07 0.89 -4.03
C ALA A 26 15.82 1.89 -3.14
N GLY A 27 15.70 1.74 -1.84
CA GLY A 27 16.22 2.66 -0.82
C GLY A 27 15.15 3.56 -0.22
N ASP A 28 14.02 3.72 -0.90
CA ASP A 28 12.89 4.49 -0.40
C ASP A 28 12.26 3.86 0.84
N LYS A 29 11.56 4.67 1.60
CA LYS A 29 10.82 4.25 2.79
C LYS A 29 9.34 4.18 2.51
N LEU A 30 8.69 3.18 3.10
CA LEU A 30 7.25 3.07 3.15
C LEU A 30 6.77 3.61 4.49
N VAL A 31 5.90 4.60 4.45
CA VAL A 31 5.32 5.24 5.62
C VAL A 31 3.83 4.95 5.65
N GLN A 32 3.37 4.31 6.73
CA GLN A 32 1.96 4.11 7.00
C GLN A 32 1.44 5.32 7.76
N PHE A 33 0.29 5.82 7.33
CA PHE A 33 -0.54 6.78 8.05
C PHE A 33 -1.85 6.13 8.45
N TRP A 34 -2.31 6.41 9.68
CA TRP A 34 -3.63 6.00 10.12
C TRP A 34 -4.30 7.11 10.91
N PHE A 35 -5.59 7.00 11.10
CA PHE A 35 -6.40 7.94 11.88
C PHE A 35 -7.10 7.22 13.02
N ASP A 36 -7.42 7.99 14.07
CA ASP A 36 -8.10 7.46 15.23
C ASP A 36 -9.53 7.02 14.89
N ARG A 37 -10.01 6.04 15.64
CA ARG A 37 -11.34 5.45 15.49
C ARG A 37 -12.02 5.43 16.84
N ASP A 38 -13.34 5.48 16.82
CA ASP A 38 -14.18 5.38 18.02
C ASP A 38 -14.33 3.89 18.48
N GLU A 39 -15.13 3.67 19.50
CA GLU A 39 -15.41 2.34 20.05
C GLU A 39 -16.14 1.40 19.07
N TYR A 40 -16.70 1.91 17.98
CA TYR A 40 -17.37 1.17 16.91
C TYR A 40 -16.51 1.02 15.66
N ASP A 41 -15.20 1.31 15.74
CA ASP A 41 -14.26 1.31 14.63
C ASP A 41 -14.60 2.31 13.51
N ILE A 42 -15.35 3.38 13.85
CA ILE A 42 -15.68 4.48 12.94
C ILE A 42 -14.56 5.53 13.00
N PRO A 43 -14.04 6.00 11.85
CA PRO A 43 -13.03 7.04 11.82
C PRO A 43 -13.43 8.32 12.53
N ILE A 44 -12.52 8.89 13.30
CA ILE A 44 -12.65 10.27 13.79
C ILE A 44 -12.41 11.20 12.61
N TYR A 45 -13.50 11.73 12.03
CA TYR A 45 -13.44 12.43 10.73
C TYR A 45 -12.50 13.63 10.72
N ASP A 46 -12.43 14.42 11.78
CA ASP A 46 -11.52 15.56 11.85
C ASP A 46 -10.06 15.13 11.78
N HIS A 47 -9.70 14.03 12.44
CA HIS A 47 -8.35 13.45 12.36
C HIS A 47 -8.08 12.88 10.96
N ALA A 48 -9.03 12.13 10.38
CA ALA A 48 -8.92 11.62 9.03
C ALA A 48 -8.73 12.73 7.99
N MET A 49 -9.50 13.82 8.09
CA MET A 49 -9.40 14.97 7.18
C MET A 49 -8.04 15.68 7.30
N ARG A 50 -7.50 15.85 8.51
CA ARG A 50 -6.15 16.42 8.69
C ARG A 50 -5.08 15.50 8.08
N THR A 51 -5.19 14.19 8.30
CA THR A 51 -4.27 13.19 7.72
C THR A 51 -4.28 13.27 6.19
N PHE A 52 -5.46 13.26 5.57
CA PHE A 52 -5.58 13.35 4.10
C PHE A 52 -5.07 14.69 3.55
N ALA A 53 -5.36 15.80 4.23
CA ALA A 53 -4.86 17.12 3.84
C ALA A 53 -3.33 17.19 3.88
N PHE A 54 -2.72 16.58 4.90
CA PHE A 54 -1.27 16.52 5.04
C PHE A 54 -0.64 15.67 3.93
N ILE A 55 -1.15 14.46 3.67
CA ILE A 55 -0.66 13.59 2.59
C ILE A 55 -0.84 14.29 1.24
N SER A 56 -1.97 14.94 1.00
CA SER A 56 -2.21 15.73 -0.21
C SER A 56 -1.14 16.81 -0.40
N ARG A 57 -0.76 17.52 0.65
CA ARG A 57 0.33 18.51 0.62
C ARG A 57 1.66 17.87 0.26
N LEU A 58 2.01 16.72 0.86
CA LEU A 58 3.23 15.98 0.50
C LEU A 58 3.26 15.56 -0.98
N ILE A 59 2.10 15.20 -1.54
CA ILE A 59 1.97 14.90 -2.98
C ILE A 59 2.22 16.15 -3.82
N TRP A 60 1.60 17.29 -3.47
CA TRP A 60 1.80 18.56 -4.16
C TRP A 60 3.25 19.05 -4.11
N ASP A 61 3.93 18.81 -2.99
CA ASP A 61 5.36 19.14 -2.79
C ASP A 61 6.31 18.14 -3.49
N GLY A 62 5.76 17.13 -4.20
CA GLY A 62 6.54 16.12 -4.92
C GLY A 62 7.34 15.16 -4.02
N LYS A 63 6.95 15.01 -2.76
CA LYS A 63 7.62 14.15 -1.77
C LYS A 63 7.12 12.71 -1.78
N VAL A 64 5.97 12.45 -2.35
CA VAL A 64 5.37 11.12 -2.46
C VAL A 64 5.61 10.56 -3.85
N LYS A 65 6.15 9.34 -3.95
CA LYS A 65 6.40 8.65 -5.22
C LYS A 65 5.31 7.65 -5.58
N ALA A 66 4.73 6.99 -4.58
CA ALA A 66 3.60 6.07 -4.74
C ALA A 66 2.71 6.14 -3.50
N ALA A 67 1.43 5.83 -3.67
CA ALA A 67 0.47 5.81 -2.58
C ALA A 67 -0.55 4.68 -2.76
N TYR A 68 -0.94 4.03 -1.66
CA TYR A 68 -1.93 2.97 -1.64
C TYR A 68 -2.81 3.06 -0.39
N VAL A 69 -4.11 2.92 -0.58
CA VAL A 69 -5.07 2.83 0.54
C VAL A 69 -5.21 1.37 0.95
N LEU A 70 -4.98 1.09 2.23
CA LEU A 70 -5.08 -0.25 2.78
C LEU A 70 -6.53 -0.72 2.87
N ASP A 71 -6.71 -2.02 2.72
CA ASP A 71 -7.99 -2.70 2.91
C ASP A 71 -8.01 -3.55 4.20
N ALA A 72 -9.08 -4.31 4.40
CA ALA A 72 -9.24 -5.18 5.57
C ALA A 72 -8.18 -6.31 5.67
N ARG A 73 -7.34 -6.51 4.64
CA ARG A 73 -6.26 -7.51 4.65
C ARG A 73 -4.94 -6.96 5.20
N GLY A 74 -4.92 -5.70 5.57
CA GLY A 74 -3.83 -5.09 6.31
C GLY A 74 -2.61 -4.68 5.49
N LEU A 75 -1.56 -4.34 6.22
CA LEU A 75 -0.34 -3.74 5.69
C LEU A 75 0.41 -4.67 4.72
N ALA A 76 0.60 -5.94 5.08
CA ALA A 76 1.36 -6.89 4.24
C ALA A 76 0.73 -7.06 2.86
N ALA A 77 -0.61 -7.19 2.79
CA ALA A 77 -1.32 -7.35 1.53
C ALA A 77 -1.24 -6.07 0.67
N GLY A 78 -1.36 -4.88 1.27
CA GLY A 78 -1.24 -3.60 0.57
C GLY A 78 0.15 -3.40 -0.01
N VAL A 79 1.18 -3.57 0.81
CA VAL A 79 2.59 -3.44 0.41
C VAL A 79 2.98 -4.46 -0.65
N SER A 80 2.49 -5.71 -0.56
CA SER A 80 2.73 -6.71 -1.60
C SER A 80 2.19 -6.26 -2.97
N LYS A 81 0.98 -5.70 -3.01
CA LYS A 81 0.40 -5.17 -4.26
C LYS A 81 1.21 -4.01 -4.82
N MET A 82 1.72 -3.12 -3.95
CA MET A 82 2.61 -2.04 -4.38
C MET A 82 3.91 -2.59 -4.98
N ALA A 83 4.44 -3.67 -4.43
CA ALA A 83 5.70 -4.30 -4.87
C ALA A 83 5.57 -5.04 -6.21
N PHE A 84 4.42 -5.65 -6.50
CA PHE A 84 4.20 -6.48 -7.70
C PHE A 84 4.42 -5.73 -9.01
N GLY A 85 4.06 -4.45 -9.08
CA GLY A 85 4.09 -3.67 -10.31
C GLY A 85 5.48 -3.57 -10.93
N ASN A 86 6.47 -3.16 -10.16
CA ASN A 86 7.85 -3.00 -10.60
C ASN A 86 8.78 -4.09 -10.05
N GLN A 87 8.23 -5.12 -9.40
CA GLN A 87 8.98 -6.25 -8.83
C GLN A 87 10.12 -5.81 -7.88
N LEU A 88 9.88 -4.75 -7.12
CA LEU A 88 10.80 -4.30 -6.08
C LEU A 88 10.51 -5.06 -4.79
N GLY A 89 11.57 -5.47 -4.10
CA GLY A 89 11.44 -6.14 -2.82
C GLY A 89 11.12 -5.18 -1.68
N VAL A 90 10.77 -5.73 -0.53
CA VAL A 90 10.41 -4.96 0.67
C VAL A 90 11.01 -5.61 1.90
N ALA A 91 11.74 -4.82 2.69
CA ALA A 91 12.19 -5.20 4.02
C ALA A 91 11.30 -4.49 5.05
N PHE A 92 10.42 -5.24 5.72
CA PHE A 92 9.59 -4.70 6.79
C PHE A 92 10.44 -4.32 8.00
N ALA A 93 10.01 -3.30 8.72
CA ALA A 93 10.72 -2.81 9.89
C ALA A 93 10.65 -3.79 11.07
N ASP A 94 11.76 -4.02 11.77
CA ASP A 94 11.87 -4.98 12.87
C ASP A 94 11.03 -4.61 14.11
N ASN A 95 10.63 -3.34 14.23
CA ASN A 95 9.80 -2.88 15.34
C ASN A 95 8.30 -3.13 15.15
N LEU A 96 7.88 -3.62 14.00
CA LEU A 96 6.51 -4.06 13.76
C LEU A 96 6.26 -5.40 14.49
N LYS A 97 5.08 -5.56 15.04
CA LYS A 97 4.62 -6.87 15.53
C LYS A 97 3.99 -7.62 14.35
N GLU A 98 4.17 -8.93 14.32
CA GLU A 98 3.62 -9.79 13.27
C GLU A 98 2.11 -9.53 13.00
N ARG A 99 1.31 -9.40 14.06
CA ARG A 99 -0.12 -9.12 13.93
C ARG A 99 -0.41 -7.79 13.20
N GLU A 100 0.46 -6.78 13.33
CA GLU A 100 0.26 -5.46 12.71
C GLU A 100 0.44 -5.51 11.19
N LEU A 101 1.06 -6.57 10.66
CA LEU A 101 1.15 -6.82 9.22
C LEU A 101 -0.20 -7.27 8.62
N PHE A 102 -1.06 -7.91 9.43
CA PHE A 102 -2.26 -8.59 8.95
C PHE A 102 -3.56 -8.09 9.57
N GLU A 103 -3.50 -7.19 10.56
CA GLU A 103 -4.71 -6.62 11.14
C GLU A 103 -5.45 -5.69 10.16
N ASN A 104 -6.76 -5.57 10.38
CA ASN A 104 -7.60 -4.68 9.58
C ASN A 104 -7.09 -3.23 9.66
N SER A 105 -6.72 -2.68 8.52
CA SER A 105 -6.20 -1.31 8.37
C SER A 105 -7.01 -0.53 7.31
N LEU A 106 -8.31 -0.85 7.21
CA LEU A 106 -9.19 -0.27 6.20
C LEU A 106 -9.18 1.26 6.24
N GLY A 107 -8.74 1.87 5.14
CA GLY A 107 -8.68 3.32 4.97
C GLY A 107 -7.35 3.96 5.41
N ASP A 108 -6.47 3.25 6.10
CA ASP A 108 -5.10 3.70 6.31
C ASP A 108 -4.37 3.84 4.97
N LEU A 109 -3.35 4.68 4.92
CA LEU A 109 -2.56 4.88 3.71
C LEU A 109 -1.12 4.45 3.90
N VAL A 110 -0.54 3.87 2.85
CA VAL A 110 0.90 3.69 2.73
C VAL A 110 1.40 4.55 1.59
N ILE A 111 2.42 5.35 1.87
CA ILE A 111 3.10 6.16 0.86
C ILE A 111 4.57 5.73 0.74
N GLU A 112 5.10 5.82 -0.46
CA GLU A 112 6.53 5.69 -0.74
C GLU A 112 7.13 7.08 -0.85
N MET A 113 8.24 7.30 -0.15
CA MET A 113 9.02 8.54 -0.22
C MET A 113 10.51 8.25 -0.04
N ASN A 114 11.36 9.17 -0.50
CA ASN A 114 12.80 9.00 -0.31
C ASN A 114 13.16 8.94 1.18
N ALA A 115 14.29 8.30 1.52
CA ALA A 115 14.68 8.07 2.90
C ALA A 115 14.90 9.38 3.68
N GLU A 116 15.47 10.40 3.04
CA GLU A 116 15.75 11.69 3.68
C GLU A 116 14.45 12.41 4.10
N ASP A 117 13.46 12.47 3.20
CA ASP A 117 12.16 13.08 3.52
C ASP A 117 11.38 12.27 4.56
N ALA A 118 11.47 10.92 4.50
CA ALA A 118 10.81 10.05 5.48
C ALA A 118 11.38 10.23 6.91
N GLU A 119 12.70 10.40 7.03
CA GLU A 119 13.34 10.63 8.32
C GLU A 119 13.02 12.03 8.89
N LYS A 120 12.87 13.02 8.01
CA LYS A 120 12.48 14.39 8.38
C LYS A 120 10.96 14.54 8.61
N LEU A 121 10.18 13.55 8.27
CA LEU A 121 8.72 13.63 8.35
C LEU A 121 8.23 13.92 9.78
N LYS A 122 8.90 13.34 10.78
CA LYS A 122 8.63 13.61 12.18
C LYS A 122 8.92 15.08 12.53
N GLU A 123 10.04 15.62 12.09
CA GLU A 123 10.39 17.02 12.31
C GLU A 123 9.39 17.97 11.63
N LEU A 124 8.91 17.60 10.44
CA LEU A 124 7.87 18.34 9.73
C LEU A 124 6.54 18.34 10.48
N CYS A 125 6.16 17.20 11.05
CA CYS A 125 4.96 17.09 11.87
C CYS A 125 5.09 17.89 13.17
N ASP A 126 6.20 17.74 13.88
CA ASP A 126 6.47 18.42 15.16
C ASP A 126 6.56 19.97 15.01
N SER A 127 6.84 20.45 13.80
CA SER A 127 6.97 21.90 13.53
C SER A 127 5.67 22.62 13.18
N GLN A 128 4.56 21.91 13.01
CA GLN A 128 3.28 22.44 12.59
C GLN A 128 2.19 22.03 13.59
N GLU A 129 1.58 23.00 14.29
CA GLU A 129 0.50 22.75 15.26
C GLU A 129 -0.66 21.91 14.67
N GLU A 130 -0.94 22.04 13.37
CA GLU A 130 -2.01 21.32 12.68
C GLU A 130 -1.70 19.82 12.46
N THR A 131 -0.45 19.40 12.63
CA THR A 131 0.02 18.03 12.34
C THR A 131 0.52 17.31 13.58
N GLU A 132 0.49 17.96 14.75
CA GLU A 132 0.99 17.43 16.02
C GLU A 132 0.34 16.10 16.43
N ASP A 133 -0.91 15.87 15.98
CA ASP A 133 -1.72 14.69 16.30
C ASP A 133 -1.72 13.62 15.18
N LEU A 134 -0.91 13.76 14.13
CA LEU A 134 -0.95 12.77 13.04
C LEU A 134 -0.26 11.47 13.44
N ASN A 135 -0.94 10.36 13.15
CA ASN A 135 -0.40 9.03 13.37
C ASN A 135 0.31 8.54 12.10
N PHE A 136 1.60 8.29 12.21
CA PHE A 136 2.39 7.68 11.13
C PHE A 136 3.58 6.91 11.67
N ARG A 137 4.11 6.01 10.86
CA ARG A 137 5.36 5.28 11.13
C ARG A 137 6.01 4.81 9.85
N ILE A 138 7.34 4.69 9.85
CA ILE A 138 8.05 3.97 8.80
C ILE A 138 7.84 2.47 9.03
N VAL A 139 7.29 1.78 8.02
CA VAL A 139 6.91 0.36 8.12
C VAL A 139 7.82 -0.56 7.32
N ALA A 140 8.53 -0.03 6.31
CA ALA A 140 9.41 -0.83 5.48
C ALA A 140 10.41 0.03 4.70
N THR A 141 11.40 -0.65 4.14
CA THR A 141 12.33 -0.10 3.15
C THR A 141 12.17 -0.87 1.85
N VAL A 142 12.08 -0.14 0.74
CA VAL A 142 12.06 -0.73 -0.60
C VAL A 142 13.44 -1.26 -0.95
N THR A 143 13.53 -2.49 -1.47
CA THR A 143 14.79 -3.13 -1.82
C THR A 143 14.85 -3.48 -3.30
N LYS A 144 16.07 -3.58 -3.83
CA LYS A 144 16.27 -3.96 -5.22
C LYS A 144 16.04 -5.46 -5.46
N GLU A 145 16.40 -6.29 -4.48
CA GLU A 145 16.19 -7.73 -4.54
C GLU A 145 14.67 -8.00 -4.41
N PRO A 146 14.03 -8.74 -5.34
CA PRO A 146 12.59 -8.96 -5.37
C PRO A 146 12.16 -10.00 -4.31
N VAL A 147 12.23 -9.60 -3.06
CA VAL A 147 11.99 -10.46 -1.89
C VAL A 147 11.31 -9.65 -0.80
N PHE A 148 10.35 -10.23 -0.14
CA PHE A 148 9.77 -9.72 1.10
C PHE A 148 10.51 -10.31 2.29
N THR A 149 10.95 -9.46 3.22
CA THR A 149 11.62 -9.90 4.45
C THR A 149 10.97 -9.29 5.68
N TYR A 150 10.84 -10.10 6.75
CA TYR A 150 10.41 -9.67 8.06
C TYR A 150 11.09 -10.56 9.12
N GLY A 151 12.01 -10.00 9.91
CA GLY A 151 12.90 -10.79 10.78
C GLY A 151 13.62 -11.85 9.96
N ASP A 152 13.49 -13.13 10.37
CA ASP A 152 14.09 -14.27 9.67
C ASP A 152 13.22 -14.80 8.51
N MET A 153 11.99 -14.30 8.34
CA MET A 153 11.11 -14.71 7.24
C MET A 153 11.53 -14.08 5.93
N LYS A 154 11.52 -14.90 4.88
CA LYS A 154 11.83 -14.50 3.51
C LYS A 154 10.87 -15.16 2.56
N ILE A 155 10.17 -14.34 1.74
CA ILE A 155 9.25 -14.79 0.70
C ILE A 155 9.70 -14.15 -0.61
N THR A 156 9.89 -14.94 -1.65
CA THR A 156 10.26 -14.43 -2.97
C THR A 156 9.07 -13.74 -3.64
N MET A 157 9.37 -12.82 -4.56
CA MET A 157 8.33 -12.17 -5.37
C MET A 157 7.52 -13.19 -6.18
N GLU A 158 8.18 -14.24 -6.70
CA GLU A 158 7.54 -15.31 -7.45
C GLU A 158 6.53 -16.06 -6.58
N GLU A 159 6.92 -16.48 -5.38
CA GLU A 159 6.00 -17.15 -4.43
C GLU A 159 4.80 -16.29 -4.07
N ALA A 160 5.02 -14.99 -3.84
CA ALA A 160 3.96 -14.05 -3.51
C ALA A 160 2.99 -13.83 -4.69
N LEU A 161 3.52 -13.71 -5.91
CA LEU A 161 2.72 -13.57 -7.14
C LEU A 161 1.91 -14.84 -7.41
N ASP A 162 2.53 -16.02 -7.33
CA ASP A 162 1.84 -17.29 -7.51
C ASP A 162 0.70 -17.47 -6.49
N ALA A 163 0.92 -17.08 -5.24
CA ALA A 163 -0.15 -17.11 -4.22
C ALA A 163 -1.29 -16.13 -4.54
N TRP A 164 -0.98 -14.98 -5.13
CA TRP A 164 -1.96 -13.97 -5.53
C TRP A 164 -2.79 -14.40 -6.75
N GLU A 165 -2.14 -14.91 -7.81
CA GLU A 165 -2.76 -15.24 -9.09
C GLU A 165 -3.43 -16.61 -9.11
N SER A 166 -2.89 -17.59 -8.37
CA SER A 166 -3.27 -19.01 -8.46
C SER A 166 -4.77 -19.30 -8.26
N LYS A 167 -5.47 -18.47 -7.49
CA LYS A 167 -6.89 -18.71 -7.19
C LYS A 167 -7.82 -18.63 -8.41
N LEU A 168 -7.49 -17.75 -9.35
CA LEU A 168 -8.28 -17.53 -10.57
C LEU A 168 -7.60 -18.04 -11.83
N GLU A 169 -6.37 -18.51 -11.77
CA GLU A 169 -5.55 -18.89 -12.92
C GLU A 169 -6.21 -19.97 -13.79
N LYS A 170 -6.97 -20.89 -13.17
CA LYS A 170 -7.69 -21.95 -13.91
C LYS A 170 -8.86 -21.42 -14.73
N VAL A 171 -9.43 -20.28 -14.37
CA VAL A 171 -10.62 -19.69 -15.01
C VAL A 171 -10.24 -18.51 -15.89
N PHE A 172 -9.28 -17.72 -15.43
CA PHE A 172 -8.75 -16.53 -16.11
C PHE A 172 -7.22 -16.58 -16.12
N PRO A 173 -6.60 -17.35 -17.05
CA PRO A 173 -5.14 -17.47 -17.10
C PRO A 173 -4.50 -16.12 -17.37
N THR A 174 -3.50 -15.77 -16.56
CA THR A 174 -2.74 -14.51 -16.69
C THR A 174 -1.77 -14.54 -17.86
N ARG A 175 -1.37 -15.76 -18.30
CA ARG A 175 -0.49 -15.96 -19.47
C ARG A 175 -1.31 -16.47 -20.64
N ALA A 176 -1.28 -15.75 -21.78
CA ALA A 176 -1.83 -16.26 -23.01
C ALA A 176 -1.09 -17.56 -23.39
N TYR A 177 -1.83 -18.64 -23.64
CA TYR A 177 -1.27 -19.91 -24.09
C TYR A 177 -0.46 -19.67 -25.37
N LYS A 178 0.85 -19.75 -25.29
CA LYS A 178 1.73 -19.86 -26.45
C LYS A 178 1.82 -21.33 -26.84
N GLY A 179 0.93 -21.78 -27.71
CA GLY A 179 1.03 -23.12 -28.33
C GLY A 179 -0.30 -23.86 -28.29
N LYS A 180 -0.61 -24.48 -29.42
CA LYS A 180 -1.76 -25.35 -29.63
C LYS A 180 -1.64 -26.60 -28.75
N GLU A 181 -2.22 -26.59 -27.57
CA GLU A 181 -2.79 -27.78 -26.95
C GLU A 181 -4.30 -27.54 -26.88
N GLU A 182 -5.03 -28.35 -27.61
CA GLU A 182 -6.49 -28.37 -27.59
C GLU A 182 -6.93 -28.64 -26.15
N VAL A 183 -7.47 -27.61 -25.51
CA VAL A 183 -8.17 -27.80 -24.26
C VAL A 183 -9.51 -28.46 -24.60
N GLU A 184 -9.66 -29.74 -24.30
CA GLU A 184 -10.96 -30.39 -24.25
C GLU A 184 -11.84 -29.60 -23.27
N SER A 185 -12.83 -28.90 -23.82
CA SER A 185 -13.85 -28.22 -23.01
C SER A 185 -14.61 -29.27 -22.22
N PRO A 186 -14.65 -29.21 -20.89
CA PRO A 186 -15.59 -30.04 -20.14
C PRO A 186 -16.99 -29.49 -20.39
N ILE A 187 -17.79 -30.30 -21.07
CA ILE A 187 -19.25 -30.12 -21.16
C ILE A 187 -19.89 -30.59 -19.87
#